data_08827468cde7440972ea12dd6fdafcba
#
_entry.id   08827468cde7440972ea12dd6fdafcba
#
_cell.length_a   1.000
_cell.length_b   1.000
_cell.length_c   1.000
_cell.angle_alpha   90.00
_cell.angle_beta   90.00
_cell.angle_gamma   90.00
#
_symmetry.space_group_name_H-M   'P 1'
#
loop_
_entity.id
_entity.type
_entity.pdbx_description
1 polymer ?
#
loop_
_entity_poly.entity_id
_entity_poly.type
_entity_poly.pdbx_seq_one_letter_code
_entity_poly.pdbx_strand_id
1 'polypeptide(L)'
;KINGIGLFCHEFSHTLGLPDIYAYNTDAENQDNQGMEYWDIMDGGTGIRGGRVPASYLAWEREVMGWMNIDELKNDITINNLKSIDNGGKAYKIVNPKNSNEYIVLQSIQKGVWNQGWGDNTYGKGLFAYRISYKSGKVNIFDYPNNLKGKPRVIPIPADGKILAAANAGGSLNTYIQQLNGDLYPYNGNNKIDKFTMYDGTILKWSIFDIVENDAERYVSFKFKNNETTGIQSPSIIERSTSDNHIYTLDGRYVGTDASVLPHGIYIQNNKKFVK
;
A
#
# COMPACT_ATOMS: atom_id res chain seq x y z
N LYS A 1 37.33 -14.81 -0.88
CA LYS A 1 36.10 -15.11 -0.13
C LYS A 1 34.98 -15.24 -1.17
N ILE A 2 34.32 -16.38 -1.25
CA ILE A 2 33.22 -16.56 -2.19
C ILE A 2 32.01 -15.83 -1.58
N ASN A 3 31.42 -14.91 -2.33
CA ASN A 3 30.16 -14.28 -1.95
C ASN A 3 29.06 -15.36 -1.87
N GLY A 4 28.08 -15.15 -1.00
CA GLY A 4 26.91 -16.04 -0.94
C GLY A 4 26.06 -15.99 -2.21
N ILE A 5 25.03 -16.82 -2.25
CA ILE A 5 24.11 -16.93 -3.40
C ILE A 5 23.36 -15.61 -3.70
N GLY A 6 23.27 -14.71 -2.73
CA GLY A 6 22.53 -13.44 -2.87
C GLY A 6 23.01 -12.60 -4.05
N LEU A 7 24.33 -12.44 -4.20
CA LEU A 7 24.89 -11.71 -5.35
C LEU A 7 24.51 -12.38 -6.68
N PHE A 8 24.61 -13.71 -6.74
CA PHE A 8 24.19 -14.44 -7.97
C PHE A 8 22.70 -14.23 -8.25
N CYS A 9 21.84 -14.32 -7.25
CA CYS A 9 20.41 -14.09 -7.42
C CYS A 9 20.12 -12.65 -7.89
N HIS A 10 20.80 -11.66 -7.33
CA HIS A 10 20.71 -10.27 -7.75
C HIS A 10 21.07 -10.10 -9.23
N GLU A 11 22.25 -10.51 -9.62
CA GLU A 11 22.72 -10.39 -11.01
C GLU A 11 21.85 -11.19 -11.99
N PHE A 12 21.39 -12.36 -11.57
CA PHE A 12 20.47 -13.15 -12.40
C PHE A 12 19.11 -12.46 -12.57
N SER A 13 18.65 -11.71 -11.57
CA SER A 13 17.39 -10.97 -11.61
C SER A 13 17.39 -9.89 -12.69
N HIS A 14 18.55 -9.33 -13.02
CA HIS A 14 18.68 -8.44 -14.18
C HIS A 14 18.33 -9.14 -15.50
N THR A 15 18.63 -10.42 -15.63
CA THR A 15 18.22 -11.20 -16.82
C THR A 15 16.71 -11.41 -16.90
N LEU A 16 16.01 -11.28 -15.76
CA LEU A 16 14.55 -11.33 -15.67
C LEU A 16 13.89 -9.95 -15.87
N GLY A 17 14.71 -8.90 -16.07
CA GLY A 17 14.24 -7.55 -16.38
C GLY A 17 14.14 -6.60 -15.17
N LEU A 18 14.61 -7.00 -13.99
CA LEU A 18 14.59 -6.15 -12.81
C LEU A 18 15.77 -5.16 -12.80
N PRO A 19 15.58 -3.89 -12.50
CA PRO A 19 16.63 -2.90 -12.32
C PRO A 19 17.20 -2.94 -10.91
N ASP A 20 18.33 -2.26 -10.71
CA ASP A 20 18.78 -1.90 -9.38
C ASP A 20 17.82 -0.90 -8.71
N ILE A 21 17.51 -1.14 -7.46
CA ILE A 21 16.63 -0.26 -6.67
C ILE A 21 17.43 0.73 -5.83
N TYR A 22 18.69 0.42 -5.49
CA TYR A 22 19.55 1.37 -4.79
C TYR A 22 19.93 2.57 -5.68
N ALA A 23 20.31 3.67 -5.04
CA ALA A 23 20.77 4.85 -5.75
C ALA A 23 22.25 4.70 -6.13
N TYR A 24 22.57 4.73 -7.42
CA TYR A 24 23.95 4.81 -7.91
C TYR A 24 24.59 6.19 -7.71
N ASN A 25 23.73 7.22 -7.73
CA ASN A 25 24.18 8.58 -7.53
C ASN A 25 24.37 8.82 -6.04
N THR A 26 25.61 9.02 -5.60
CA THR A 26 25.96 9.30 -4.21
C THR A 26 25.27 10.53 -3.65
N ASP A 27 24.96 11.53 -4.49
CA ASP A 27 24.15 12.67 -4.08
C ASP A 27 22.71 12.30 -3.77
N ALA A 28 22.13 11.35 -4.51
CA ALA A 28 20.79 10.84 -4.24
C ALA A 28 20.77 9.97 -2.97
N GLU A 29 21.76 9.12 -2.77
CA GLU A 29 21.94 8.31 -1.57
C GLU A 29 22.08 9.21 -0.31
N ASN A 30 22.92 10.24 -0.40
CA ASN A 30 23.15 11.18 0.69
C ASN A 30 21.96 12.12 0.97
N GLN A 31 20.89 12.04 0.21
CA GLN A 31 19.67 12.82 0.39
C GLN A 31 18.46 11.95 0.78
N ASP A 32 18.69 10.95 1.60
CA ASP A 32 17.68 10.07 2.16
C ASP A 32 16.84 9.32 1.09
N ASN A 33 17.44 9.02 -0.05
CA ASN A 33 16.89 8.05 -0.97
C ASN A 33 17.24 6.66 -0.42
N GLN A 34 16.57 6.24 0.64
CA GLN A 34 16.81 4.94 1.28
C GLN A 34 16.76 3.80 0.26
N GLY A 35 15.95 3.93 -0.81
CA GLY A 35 15.63 2.80 -1.64
C GLY A 35 14.82 1.78 -0.87
N MET A 36 14.99 0.51 -1.19
CA MET A 36 14.35 -0.61 -0.49
C MET A 36 15.31 -1.31 0.48
N GLU A 37 16.58 -0.96 0.42
CA GLU A 37 17.65 -1.44 1.30
C GLU A 37 17.59 -2.97 1.54
N TYR A 38 17.59 -3.42 2.76
CA TYR A 38 17.57 -4.84 3.07
C TYR A 38 16.21 -5.52 2.87
N TRP A 39 15.17 -4.76 2.51
CA TRP A 39 13.87 -5.36 2.16
C TRP A 39 13.88 -6.05 0.80
N ASP A 40 14.80 -5.70 -0.08
CA ASP A 40 14.76 -6.05 -1.49
C ASP A 40 16.09 -6.67 -1.96
N ILE A 41 16.01 -7.76 -2.75
CA ILE A 41 17.19 -8.41 -3.31
C ILE A 41 17.86 -7.57 -4.40
N MET A 42 17.10 -6.65 -5.04
CA MET A 42 17.66 -5.70 -6.02
C MET A 42 18.26 -4.46 -5.37
N ASP A 43 18.42 -4.52 -4.04
CA ASP A 43 19.08 -3.53 -3.19
C ASP A 43 19.99 -4.24 -2.17
N GLY A 44 20.16 -3.70 -0.98
CA GLY A 44 20.99 -4.24 0.11
C GLY A 44 20.63 -5.64 0.58
N GLY A 45 19.40 -6.09 0.31
CA GLY A 45 18.90 -7.43 0.68
C GLY A 45 19.71 -8.58 0.09
N THR A 46 20.46 -8.33 -0.98
CA THR A 46 21.42 -9.30 -1.56
C THR A 46 22.53 -9.67 -0.57
N GLY A 47 22.93 -8.76 0.32
CA GLY A 47 24.05 -8.90 1.23
C GLY A 47 23.75 -9.59 2.56
N ILE A 48 22.50 -9.93 2.86
CA ILE A 48 22.10 -10.47 4.16
C ILE A 48 22.86 -11.75 4.49
N ARG A 49 23.41 -11.82 5.71
CA ARG A 49 24.29 -12.91 6.16
C ARG A 49 25.46 -13.20 5.21
N GLY A 50 26.01 -12.14 4.60
CA GLY A 50 27.10 -12.29 3.61
C GLY A 50 26.59 -12.95 2.33
N GLY A 51 25.34 -12.70 1.97
CA GLY A 51 24.67 -13.23 0.77
C GLY A 51 24.22 -14.67 0.87
N ARG A 52 24.24 -15.27 2.08
CA ARG A 52 23.83 -16.68 2.25
C ARG A 52 22.33 -16.87 2.38
N VAL A 53 21.63 -15.85 2.87
CA VAL A 53 20.19 -15.83 3.03
C VAL A 53 19.71 -14.46 2.55
N PRO A 54 19.70 -14.21 1.23
CA PRO A 54 19.24 -12.95 0.69
C PRO A 54 17.77 -12.70 0.97
N ALA A 55 17.33 -11.46 0.86
CA ALA A 55 15.91 -11.12 0.86
C ALA A 55 15.19 -11.85 -0.27
N SER A 56 13.92 -12.14 -0.07
CA SER A 56 13.06 -12.63 -1.15
C SER A 56 12.61 -11.47 -2.04
N TYR A 57 12.14 -11.80 -3.24
CA TYR A 57 11.48 -10.82 -4.08
C TYR A 57 10.21 -10.28 -3.39
N LEU A 58 10.05 -8.98 -3.43
CA LEU A 58 8.84 -8.30 -3.00
C LEU A 58 7.68 -8.56 -4.00
N ALA A 59 6.46 -8.21 -3.60
CA ALA A 59 5.28 -8.43 -4.43
C ALA A 59 5.38 -7.72 -5.78
N TRP A 60 5.90 -6.48 -5.80
CA TRP A 60 6.08 -5.71 -7.01
C TRP A 60 6.99 -6.40 -8.04
N GLU A 61 8.14 -6.90 -7.60
CA GLU A 61 9.07 -7.62 -8.47
C GLU A 61 8.44 -8.89 -9.04
N ARG A 62 7.71 -9.64 -8.21
CA ARG A 62 6.99 -10.84 -8.67
C ARG A 62 5.88 -10.50 -9.68
N GLU A 63 5.21 -9.36 -9.53
CA GLU A 63 4.23 -8.88 -10.52
C GLU A 63 4.93 -8.48 -11.83
N VAL A 64 6.07 -7.79 -11.77
CA VAL A 64 6.89 -7.43 -12.95
C VAL A 64 7.34 -8.66 -13.73
N MET A 65 7.76 -9.71 -13.01
CA MET A 65 8.18 -10.98 -13.62
C MET A 65 7.00 -11.87 -14.06
N GLY A 66 5.75 -11.45 -13.80
CA GLY A 66 4.55 -12.23 -14.14
C GLY A 66 4.30 -13.45 -13.23
N TRP A 67 4.92 -13.48 -12.05
CA TRP A 67 4.80 -14.61 -11.11
C TRP A 67 3.64 -14.46 -10.13
N MET A 68 3.10 -13.26 -9.98
CA MET A 68 1.89 -13.01 -9.20
C MET A 68 1.12 -11.81 -9.75
N ASN A 69 -0.13 -11.69 -9.33
CA ASN A 69 -0.93 -10.48 -9.51
C ASN A 69 -1.15 -9.83 -8.14
N ILE A 70 -1.04 -8.52 -8.09
CA ILE A 70 -1.33 -7.74 -6.88
C ILE A 70 -2.77 -7.23 -6.98
N ASP A 71 -3.62 -7.62 -6.02
CA ASP A 71 -5.03 -7.25 -6.00
C ASP A 71 -5.20 -5.75 -5.69
N GLU A 72 -6.02 -5.04 -6.47
CA GLU A 72 -6.25 -3.61 -6.27
C GLU A 72 -7.35 -3.35 -5.23
N LEU A 73 -7.06 -2.50 -4.24
CA LEU A 73 -8.03 -2.01 -3.27
C LEU A 73 -8.75 -0.77 -3.83
N LYS A 74 -10.06 -0.87 -4.02
CA LYS A 74 -10.91 0.21 -4.57
C LYS A 74 -11.98 0.67 -3.60
N ASN A 75 -12.54 -0.26 -2.86
CA ASN A 75 -13.66 -0.04 -1.96
C ASN A 75 -13.28 -0.38 -0.53
N ASP A 76 -14.00 0.18 0.41
CA ASP A 76 -13.83 -0.13 1.82
C ASP A 76 -13.85 -1.63 2.05
N ILE A 77 -12.84 -2.14 2.72
CA ILE A 77 -12.70 -3.57 2.98
C ILE A 77 -11.89 -3.84 4.25
N THR A 78 -12.20 -4.94 4.90
CA THR A 78 -11.37 -5.51 5.97
C THR A 78 -10.58 -6.69 5.42
N ILE A 79 -9.27 -6.63 5.56
CA ILE A 79 -8.36 -7.72 5.21
C ILE A 79 -8.00 -8.45 6.50
N ASN A 80 -8.35 -9.71 6.57
CA ASN A 80 -8.04 -10.57 7.70
C ASN A 80 -6.96 -11.58 7.32
N ASN A 81 -6.07 -11.85 8.26
CA ASN A 81 -5.10 -12.93 8.20
C ASN A 81 -4.23 -12.94 6.93
N LEU A 82 -3.75 -11.75 6.54
CA LEU A 82 -2.84 -11.61 5.41
C LEU A 82 -1.49 -12.26 5.76
N LYS A 83 -1.22 -13.39 5.17
CA LYS A 83 0.07 -14.08 5.26
C LYS A 83 1.10 -13.42 4.36
N SER A 84 2.38 -13.64 4.65
CA SER A 84 3.44 -13.23 3.73
C SER A 84 3.34 -13.99 2.40
N ILE A 85 3.79 -13.33 1.32
CA ILE A 85 3.77 -13.93 -0.02
C ILE A 85 4.61 -15.20 -0.10
N ASP A 86 5.65 -15.34 0.72
CA ASP A 86 6.49 -16.54 0.80
C ASP A 86 5.76 -17.72 1.48
N ASN A 87 4.68 -17.44 2.19
CA ASN A 87 3.84 -18.45 2.86
C ASN A 87 2.46 -18.58 2.18
N GLY A 88 2.40 -18.34 0.88
CA GLY A 88 1.18 -18.46 0.09
C GLY A 88 0.18 -17.34 0.31
N GLY A 89 0.63 -16.22 0.87
CA GLY A 89 -0.17 -15.01 1.02
C GLY A 89 -0.31 -14.21 -0.26
N LYS A 90 -0.97 -13.07 -0.14
CA LYS A 90 -1.22 -12.10 -1.20
C LYS A 90 -0.55 -10.77 -0.91
N ALA A 91 -0.58 -9.89 -1.90
CA ALA A 91 -0.32 -8.48 -1.74
C ALA A 91 -1.48 -7.66 -2.31
N TYR A 92 -1.58 -6.42 -1.89
CA TYR A 92 -2.58 -5.48 -2.36
C TYR A 92 -1.91 -4.22 -2.89
N LYS A 93 -2.57 -3.52 -3.81
CA LYS A 93 -2.12 -2.22 -4.28
C LYS A 93 -3.24 -1.18 -4.25
N ILE A 94 -2.85 0.05 -4.06
CA ILE A 94 -3.70 1.24 -4.10
C ILE A 94 -3.18 2.10 -5.23
N VAL A 95 -3.90 2.16 -6.34
CA VAL A 95 -3.45 2.80 -7.58
C VAL A 95 -3.81 4.29 -7.56
N ASN A 96 -2.86 5.14 -7.95
CA ASN A 96 -3.14 6.57 -8.14
C ASN A 96 -4.16 6.75 -9.29
N PRO A 97 -5.36 7.32 -9.01
CA PRO A 97 -6.41 7.45 -10.04
C PRO A 97 -6.01 8.37 -11.19
N LYS A 98 -4.99 9.23 -10.99
CA LYS A 98 -4.47 10.13 -12.02
C LYS A 98 -3.31 9.55 -12.82
N ASN A 99 -2.66 8.53 -12.30
CA ASN A 99 -1.48 7.92 -12.92
C ASN A 99 -1.37 6.44 -12.53
N SER A 100 -1.83 5.56 -13.40
CA SER A 100 -1.84 4.11 -13.13
C SER A 100 -0.44 3.47 -13.00
N ASN A 101 0.62 4.17 -13.41
CA ASN A 101 2.01 3.71 -13.23
C ASN A 101 2.53 4.03 -11.83
N GLU A 102 1.70 4.64 -11.00
CA GLU A 102 2.03 4.97 -9.62
C GLU A 102 1.02 4.35 -8.67
N TYR A 103 1.52 3.63 -7.67
CA TYR A 103 0.69 2.94 -6.70
C TYR A 103 1.46 2.64 -5.41
N ILE A 104 0.71 2.38 -4.37
CA ILE A 104 1.23 1.88 -3.10
C ILE A 104 1.02 0.37 -3.08
N VAL A 105 2.04 -0.37 -2.70
CA VAL A 105 1.93 -1.81 -2.45
C VAL A 105 1.88 -2.07 -0.96
N LEU A 106 1.05 -3.03 -0.58
CA LEU A 106 0.85 -3.51 0.79
C LEU A 106 1.09 -5.01 0.82
N GLN A 107 2.05 -5.46 1.61
CA GLN A 107 2.32 -6.88 1.82
C GLN A 107 2.68 -7.18 3.27
N SER A 108 2.40 -8.39 3.71
CA SER A 108 2.83 -8.86 5.02
C SER A 108 4.29 -9.33 4.95
N ILE A 109 5.11 -8.81 5.84
CA ILE A 109 6.45 -9.33 6.13
C ILE A 109 6.39 -10.17 7.39
N GLN A 110 6.85 -11.40 7.29
CA GLN A 110 6.88 -12.34 8.40
C GLN A 110 8.20 -13.11 8.38
N LYS A 111 8.65 -13.54 9.55
CA LYS A 111 9.83 -14.39 9.65
C LYS A 111 9.60 -15.68 8.87
N GLY A 112 10.45 -15.94 7.90
CA GLY A 112 10.40 -17.13 7.05
C GLY A 112 11.79 -17.59 6.66
N VAL A 113 11.89 -18.50 5.68
CA VAL A 113 13.17 -19.02 5.21
C VAL A 113 14.07 -17.91 4.68
N TRP A 114 13.52 -16.98 3.91
CA TRP A 114 14.25 -15.89 3.26
C TRP A 114 14.30 -14.61 4.11
N ASN A 115 13.36 -14.43 5.04
CA ASN A 115 13.28 -13.25 5.91
C ASN A 115 13.77 -13.56 7.33
N GLN A 116 14.93 -14.19 7.45
CA GLN A 116 15.50 -14.57 8.75
C GLN A 116 16.30 -13.46 9.42
N GLY A 117 16.60 -12.39 8.69
CA GLY A 117 17.38 -11.27 9.19
C GLY A 117 18.87 -11.56 9.36
N TRP A 118 19.54 -10.70 10.10
CA TRP A 118 21.00 -10.73 10.34
C TRP A 118 21.32 -11.45 11.66
N GLY A 119 21.86 -12.66 11.58
CA GLY A 119 22.19 -13.43 12.80
C GLY A 119 20.96 -13.63 13.68
N ASP A 120 21.07 -13.21 14.95
CA ASP A 120 19.96 -13.23 15.91
C ASP A 120 19.03 -12.00 15.76
N ASN A 121 19.47 -10.98 15.00
CA ASN A 121 18.66 -9.81 14.68
C ASN A 121 17.70 -10.19 13.55
N THR A 122 16.42 -10.20 13.86
CA THR A 122 15.37 -10.40 12.86
C THR A 122 14.94 -9.05 12.31
N TYR A 123 14.57 -9.01 11.03
CA TYR A 123 13.71 -7.95 10.56
C TYR A 123 12.44 -7.92 11.41
N GLY A 124 11.83 -6.75 11.49
CA GLY A 124 10.51 -6.62 12.07
C GLY A 124 9.49 -7.53 11.38
N LYS A 125 8.30 -7.55 11.92
CA LYS A 125 7.12 -8.23 11.41
C LYS A 125 6.00 -7.21 11.27
N GLY A 126 5.19 -7.34 10.25
CA GLY A 126 4.08 -6.43 10.09
C GLY A 126 3.66 -6.20 8.64
N LEU A 127 2.87 -5.18 8.46
CA LEU A 127 2.48 -4.69 7.14
C LEU A 127 3.59 -3.80 6.60
N PHE A 128 4.13 -4.15 5.46
CA PHE A 128 5.07 -3.33 4.71
C PHE A 128 4.31 -2.56 3.63
N ALA A 129 4.41 -1.24 3.67
CA ALA A 129 3.83 -0.34 2.68
C ALA A 129 4.96 0.37 1.94
N TYR A 130 4.91 0.38 0.61
CA TYR A 130 5.90 1.07 -0.20
C TYR A 130 5.29 1.62 -1.48
N ARG A 131 5.86 2.73 -1.96
CA ARG A 131 5.41 3.41 -3.18
C ARG A 131 6.23 2.95 -4.37
N ILE A 132 5.53 2.70 -5.47
CA ILE A 132 6.08 2.50 -6.80
C ILE A 132 5.64 3.67 -7.68
N SER A 133 6.57 4.29 -8.41
CA SER A 133 6.29 5.35 -9.37
C SER A 133 7.16 5.18 -10.60
N TYR A 134 6.72 4.35 -11.53
CA TYR A 134 7.43 4.13 -12.78
C TYR A 134 6.96 5.07 -13.89
N LYS A 135 7.89 5.43 -14.79
CA LYS A 135 7.57 6.31 -15.93
C LYS A 135 6.70 5.63 -16.98
N SER A 136 6.80 4.32 -17.10
CA SER A 136 6.06 3.52 -18.06
C SER A 136 5.58 2.22 -17.42
N GLY A 137 4.59 1.57 -18.02
CA GLY A 137 4.11 0.29 -17.54
C GLY A 137 5.08 -0.89 -17.75
N LYS A 138 6.31 -0.62 -18.26
CA LYS A 138 7.36 -1.62 -18.44
C LYS A 138 8.58 -1.21 -17.65
N VAL A 139 9.04 -2.11 -16.81
CA VAL A 139 10.30 -2.01 -16.07
C VAL A 139 11.44 -2.41 -16.97
N ASN A 140 12.56 -1.70 -16.87
CA ASN A 140 13.76 -1.95 -17.66
C ASN A 140 14.99 -2.00 -16.74
N ILE A 141 15.92 -2.90 -17.00
CA ILE A 141 17.15 -3.08 -16.22
C ILE A 141 18.02 -1.81 -16.17
N PHE A 142 17.87 -0.91 -17.13
CA PHE A 142 18.60 0.35 -17.18
C PHE A 142 17.81 1.52 -16.56
N ASP A 143 16.66 1.26 -15.98
CA ASP A 143 15.97 2.23 -15.16
C ASP A 143 16.70 2.32 -13.83
N TYR A 144 17.01 3.52 -13.39
CA TYR A 144 17.58 3.78 -12.07
C TYR A 144 16.55 4.55 -11.26
N PRO A 145 15.56 3.86 -10.67
CA PRO A 145 14.36 4.51 -10.12
C PRO A 145 14.67 5.47 -8.97
N ASN A 146 15.77 5.24 -8.26
CA ASN A 146 16.13 6.03 -7.08
C ASN A 146 17.32 6.98 -7.28
N ASN A 147 17.78 7.18 -8.51
CA ASN A 147 18.93 8.01 -8.80
C ASN A 147 18.69 9.53 -8.78
N LEU A 148 17.43 9.98 -8.69
CA LEU A 148 17.13 11.40 -8.64
C LEU A 148 17.09 11.88 -7.18
N LYS A 149 18.02 12.76 -6.83
CA LYS A 149 18.18 13.35 -5.49
C LYS A 149 16.84 13.84 -4.92
N GLY A 150 16.47 13.36 -3.73
CA GLY A 150 15.26 13.74 -3.00
C GLY A 150 13.95 13.31 -3.67
N LYS A 151 14.01 12.49 -4.74
CA LYS A 151 12.83 12.02 -5.48
C LYS A 151 12.91 10.53 -5.79
N PRO A 152 12.98 9.67 -4.79
CA PRO A 152 12.97 8.22 -5.01
C PRO A 152 11.63 7.77 -5.59
N ARG A 153 11.68 6.84 -6.55
CA ARG A 153 10.49 6.28 -7.20
C ARG A 153 9.99 5.02 -6.53
N VAL A 154 10.90 4.25 -5.94
CA VAL A 154 10.60 3.01 -5.22
C VAL A 154 11.11 3.17 -3.79
N ILE A 155 10.18 3.33 -2.83
CA ILE A 155 10.57 3.70 -1.48
C ILE A 155 9.53 3.23 -0.45
N PRO A 156 9.96 2.84 0.77
CA PRO A 156 9.05 2.53 1.87
C PRO A 156 8.17 3.72 2.26
N ILE A 157 7.04 3.40 2.87
CA ILE A 157 6.21 4.33 3.65
C ILE A 157 6.34 3.88 5.10
N PRO A 158 7.35 4.36 5.83
CA PRO A 158 7.73 3.80 7.11
C PRO A 158 6.77 4.15 8.24
N ALA A 159 6.55 3.22 9.16
CA ALA A 159 5.66 3.43 10.32
C ALA A 159 6.24 4.41 11.33
N ASP A 160 7.57 4.54 11.42
CA ASP A 160 8.24 5.52 12.27
C ASP A 160 8.44 6.89 11.58
N GLY A 161 8.05 7.01 10.31
CA GLY A 161 8.19 8.22 9.51
C GLY A 161 9.62 8.55 9.09
N LYS A 162 10.59 7.65 9.28
CA LYS A 162 12.00 7.90 8.98
C LYS A 162 12.39 7.17 7.69
N ILE A 163 12.99 7.91 6.79
CA ILE A 163 13.64 7.39 5.59
C ILE A 163 15.12 7.71 5.72
N LEU A 164 15.93 6.69 5.94
CA LEU A 164 17.34 6.85 6.22
C LEU A 164 18.15 5.82 5.45
N ALA A 165 18.90 6.29 4.46
CA ALA A 165 19.82 5.44 3.71
C ALA A 165 20.93 4.88 4.62
N ALA A 166 21.42 3.66 4.31
CA ALA A 166 22.48 3.00 5.05
C ALA A 166 23.73 3.88 5.19
N ALA A 167 24.06 4.64 4.13
CA ALA A 167 25.17 5.59 4.14
C ALA A 167 25.04 6.66 5.22
N ASN A 168 23.82 7.04 5.61
CA ASN A 168 23.51 8.10 6.57
C ASN A 168 23.16 7.58 7.96
N ALA A 169 23.08 6.28 8.16
CA ALA A 169 22.66 5.67 9.43
C ALA A 169 23.62 5.95 10.60
N GLY A 170 24.83 6.42 10.32
CA GLY A 170 25.74 6.98 11.32
C GLY A 170 26.09 6.08 12.51
N GLY A 171 26.04 4.77 12.35
CA GLY A 171 26.17 3.84 13.45
C GLY A 171 26.60 2.45 13.03
N SER A 172 26.41 1.50 13.94
CA SER A 172 26.63 0.10 13.63
C SER A 172 25.51 -0.44 12.72
N LEU A 173 25.81 -1.55 12.03
CA LEU A 173 24.81 -2.30 11.28
C LEU A 173 23.57 -2.63 12.14
N ASN A 174 23.75 -2.93 13.43
CA ASN A 174 22.65 -3.19 14.34
C ASN A 174 21.72 -1.98 14.51
N THR A 175 22.27 -0.78 14.60
CA THR A 175 21.46 0.46 14.67
C THR A 175 20.64 0.65 13.42
N TYR A 176 21.22 0.38 12.27
CA TYR A 176 20.53 0.48 11.00
C TYR A 176 19.42 -0.56 10.85
N ILE A 177 19.67 -1.82 11.22
CA ILE A 177 18.63 -2.87 11.21
C ILE A 177 17.48 -2.52 12.16
N GLN A 178 17.76 -1.94 13.33
CA GLN A 178 16.71 -1.48 14.23
C GLN A 178 15.88 -0.35 13.64
N GLN A 179 16.50 0.54 12.90
CA GLN A 179 15.77 1.58 12.17
C GLN A 179 14.83 0.99 11.10
N LEU A 180 15.31 0.02 10.31
CA LEU A 180 14.48 -0.67 9.32
C LEU A 180 13.25 -1.37 9.93
N ASN A 181 13.34 -1.85 11.16
CA ASN A 181 12.18 -2.41 11.85
C ASN A 181 11.06 -1.39 12.06
N GLY A 182 11.39 -0.09 12.06
CA GLY A 182 10.45 1.01 12.10
C GLY A 182 9.67 1.22 10.80
N ASP A 183 10.04 0.58 9.71
CA ASP A 183 9.33 0.67 8.44
C ASP A 183 7.99 -0.10 8.47
N LEU A 184 7.88 -1.11 9.33
CA LEU A 184 6.73 -2.02 9.37
C LEU A 184 5.64 -1.56 10.34
N TYR A 185 4.38 -1.73 9.94
CA TYR A 185 3.23 -1.46 10.80
C TYR A 185 2.70 -2.74 11.46
N PRO A 186 2.27 -2.67 12.74
CA PRO A 186 2.33 -1.53 13.65
C PRO A 186 3.72 -1.31 14.25
N TYR A 187 4.09 -0.08 14.52
CA TYR A 187 5.33 0.27 15.20
C TYR A 187 5.12 1.36 16.25
N ASN A 188 5.57 1.13 17.49
CA ASN A 188 5.45 2.08 18.61
C ASN A 188 4.06 2.73 18.76
N GLY A 189 2.99 1.92 18.58
CA GLY A 189 1.61 2.38 18.66
C GLY A 189 1.06 2.99 17.36
N ASN A 190 1.89 3.21 16.35
CA ASN A 190 1.41 3.61 15.03
C ASN A 190 0.90 2.38 14.26
N ASN A 191 -0.42 2.24 14.19
CA ASN A 191 -1.13 1.14 13.55
C ASN A 191 -2.01 1.60 12.38
N LYS A 192 -1.63 2.73 11.73
CA LYS A 192 -2.42 3.32 10.65
C LYS A 192 -1.54 4.07 9.65
N ILE A 193 -2.08 4.25 8.46
CA ILE A 193 -1.58 5.14 7.42
C ILE A 193 -2.75 6.04 7.02
N ASP A 194 -2.73 7.30 7.44
CA ASP A 194 -3.85 8.21 7.25
C ASP A 194 -3.87 8.87 5.86
N LYS A 195 -2.74 8.88 5.17
CA LYS A 195 -2.58 9.52 3.87
C LYS A 195 -1.43 8.91 3.10
N PHE A 196 -1.54 8.93 1.79
CA PHE A 196 -0.47 8.50 0.90
C PHE A 196 -0.01 9.67 0.04
N THR A 197 1.25 10.06 0.20
CA THR A 197 1.87 11.08 -0.64
C THR A 197 2.45 10.42 -1.88
N MET A 198 1.95 10.83 -3.04
CA MET A 198 2.37 10.31 -4.34
C MET A 198 3.65 11.04 -4.81
N TYR A 199 4.26 10.54 -5.88
CA TYR A 199 5.54 11.05 -6.37
C TYR A 199 5.48 12.52 -6.83
N ASP A 200 4.34 12.95 -7.37
CA ASP A 200 4.08 14.35 -7.77
C ASP A 200 3.70 15.27 -6.60
N GLY A 201 3.65 14.71 -5.38
CA GLY A 201 3.21 15.42 -4.17
C GLY A 201 1.71 15.39 -3.93
N THR A 202 0.92 14.79 -4.81
CA THR A 202 -0.52 14.59 -4.58
C THR A 202 -0.72 13.72 -3.34
N ILE A 203 -1.66 14.11 -2.48
CA ILE A 203 -2.04 13.33 -1.30
C ILE A 203 -3.36 12.63 -1.61
N LEU A 204 -3.35 11.31 -1.60
CA LEU A 204 -4.56 10.50 -1.65
C LEU A 204 -5.17 10.40 -0.26
N LYS A 205 -6.46 10.68 -0.15
CA LYS A 205 -7.22 10.66 1.12
C LYS A 205 -7.72 9.25 1.46
N TRP A 206 -6.93 8.25 1.17
CA TRP A 206 -7.21 6.88 1.56
C TRP A 206 -6.54 6.59 2.89
N SER A 207 -7.05 5.62 3.60
CA SER A 207 -6.47 5.23 4.89
C SER A 207 -6.43 3.72 5.05
N ILE A 208 -5.35 3.28 5.67
CA ILE A 208 -5.22 1.96 6.26
C ILE A 208 -5.23 2.15 7.77
N PHE A 209 -6.00 1.39 8.50
CA PHE A 209 -6.12 1.52 9.95
C PHE A 209 -6.43 0.18 10.62
N ASP A 210 -6.38 0.17 11.95
CA ASP A 210 -6.51 -1.05 12.75
C ASP A 210 -5.53 -2.14 12.28
N ILE A 211 -4.29 -1.72 11.98
CA ILE A 211 -3.25 -2.67 11.58
C ILE A 211 -2.84 -3.47 12.81
N VAL A 212 -3.02 -4.79 12.73
CA VAL A 212 -2.67 -5.75 13.78
C VAL A 212 -1.76 -6.81 13.20
N GLU A 213 -0.64 -7.05 13.87
CA GLU A 213 0.26 -8.15 13.59
C GLU A 213 0.03 -9.26 14.61
N ASN A 214 -0.11 -10.50 14.15
CA ASN A 214 -0.21 -11.69 14.99
C ASN A 214 1.04 -12.56 14.80
N ASP A 215 1.97 -12.46 15.74
CA ASP A 215 3.23 -13.18 15.70
C ASP A 215 3.06 -14.71 15.78
N ALA A 216 2.12 -15.16 16.59
CA ALA A 216 1.91 -16.60 16.80
C ALA A 216 1.43 -17.31 15.52
N GLU A 217 0.55 -16.65 14.77
CA GLU A 217 -0.03 -17.20 13.55
C GLU A 217 0.57 -16.62 12.28
N ARG A 218 1.48 -15.64 12.41
CA ARG A 218 2.26 -15.02 11.32
C ARG A 218 1.40 -14.40 10.22
N TYR A 219 0.50 -13.53 10.61
CA TYR A 219 -0.30 -12.75 9.67
C TYR A 219 -0.47 -11.30 10.12
N VAL A 220 -0.94 -10.47 9.19
CA VAL A 220 -1.36 -9.10 9.44
C VAL A 220 -2.83 -8.95 9.08
N SER A 221 -3.57 -8.18 9.85
CA SER A 221 -4.93 -7.76 9.52
C SER A 221 -5.01 -6.24 9.51
N PHE A 222 -5.84 -5.68 8.65
CA PHE A 222 -6.06 -4.24 8.57
C PHE A 222 -7.39 -3.90 7.91
N LYS A 223 -7.80 -2.65 8.04
CA LYS A 223 -8.94 -2.09 7.31
C LYS A 223 -8.44 -1.05 6.31
N PHE A 224 -9.03 -1.07 5.13
CA PHE A 224 -8.84 -0.05 4.10
C PHE A 224 -10.10 0.76 3.94
N LYS A 225 -9.96 2.09 3.84
CA LYS A 225 -11.04 3.02 3.55
C LYS A 225 -10.65 3.95 2.42
N ASN A 226 -11.51 4.03 1.42
CA ASN A 226 -11.41 4.99 0.33
C ASN A 226 -12.20 6.26 0.70
N ASN A 227 -11.51 7.28 1.20
CA ASN A 227 -12.12 8.55 1.58
C ASN A 227 -12.24 9.55 0.40
N GLU A 228 -11.88 9.13 -0.82
CA GLU A 228 -11.97 9.96 -2.03
C GLU A 228 -13.32 9.90 -2.72
N THR A 229 -14.22 9.09 -2.25
CA THR A 229 -15.60 9.09 -2.76
C THR A 229 -16.29 10.41 -2.38
N THR A 230 -15.98 11.47 -3.13
CA THR A 230 -16.81 12.66 -3.27
C THR A 230 -17.94 12.36 -4.25
N GLY A 231 -18.60 11.27 -4.07
CA GLY A 231 -19.86 11.01 -4.72
C GLY A 231 -20.94 11.35 -3.71
N ILE A 232 -21.97 12.03 -4.14
CA ILE A 232 -23.26 12.05 -3.47
C ILE A 232 -23.48 10.61 -2.99
N GLN A 233 -23.30 10.38 -1.68
CA GLN A 233 -23.76 9.13 -1.11
C GLN A 233 -25.23 9.08 -1.50
N SER A 234 -25.60 8.11 -2.29
CA SER A 234 -27.03 7.78 -2.42
C SER A 234 -27.51 7.71 -0.98
N PRO A 235 -28.47 8.54 -0.58
CA PRO A 235 -28.93 8.51 0.79
C PRO A 235 -29.21 7.05 1.09
N SER A 236 -28.53 6.51 2.10
CA SER A 236 -28.85 5.19 2.61
C SER A 236 -30.38 5.21 2.75
N ILE A 237 -31.04 4.35 2.00
CA ILE A 237 -32.47 4.14 2.20
C ILE A 237 -32.54 3.58 3.60
N ILE A 238 -32.68 4.48 4.57
CA ILE A 238 -33.24 4.12 5.85
C ILE A 238 -34.62 3.64 5.45
N GLU A 239 -34.83 2.33 5.40
CA GLU A 239 -36.17 1.78 5.41
C GLU A 239 -36.86 2.33 6.67
N ARG A 240 -37.40 3.53 6.55
CA ARG A 240 -38.41 3.99 7.49
C ARG A 240 -39.62 3.14 7.20
N SER A 241 -39.77 2.09 7.97
CA SER A 241 -41.01 1.36 8.13
C SER A 241 -42.03 2.24 8.89
N THR A 242 -42.44 3.32 8.26
CA THR A 242 -43.65 4.04 8.57
C THR A 242 -44.18 4.57 7.26
N SER A 243 -45.39 4.21 6.92
CA SER A 243 -46.12 4.76 5.78
C SER A 243 -46.18 6.29 5.97
N ASP A 244 -45.25 6.99 5.32
CA ASP A 244 -45.26 8.45 5.28
C ASP A 244 -46.34 8.87 4.27
N ASN A 245 -47.51 9.25 4.75
CA ASN A 245 -48.63 9.69 3.91
C ASN A 245 -48.40 11.09 3.32
N HIS A 246 -47.25 11.70 3.47
CA HIS A 246 -46.97 13.01 2.89
C HIS A 246 -46.93 12.98 1.36
N ILE A 247 -47.59 13.98 0.77
CA ILE A 247 -47.68 14.15 -0.67
C ILE A 247 -46.88 15.36 -1.09
N TYR A 248 -46.11 15.19 -2.16
CA TYR A 248 -45.21 16.22 -2.69
C TYR A 248 -45.49 16.43 -4.20
N THR A 249 -45.28 17.65 -4.66
CA THR A 249 -45.18 17.96 -6.08
C THR A 249 -43.90 17.40 -6.69
N LEU A 250 -43.77 17.38 -8.03
CA LEU A 250 -42.57 16.90 -8.72
C LEU A 250 -41.29 17.72 -8.41
N ASP A 251 -41.44 18.98 -8.02
CA ASP A 251 -40.38 19.87 -7.59
C ASP A 251 -40.07 19.74 -6.08
N GLY A 252 -40.68 18.77 -5.38
CA GLY A 252 -40.36 18.42 -4.00
C GLY A 252 -41.10 19.24 -2.96
N ARG A 253 -42.09 20.09 -3.32
CA ARG A 253 -42.87 20.87 -2.37
C ARG A 253 -43.94 20.01 -1.70
N TYR A 254 -44.01 20.02 -0.39
CA TYR A 254 -45.03 19.36 0.39
C TYR A 254 -46.42 20.01 0.16
N VAL A 255 -47.44 19.22 -0.09
CA VAL A 255 -48.83 19.67 -0.39
C VAL A 255 -49.92 19.05 0.47
N GLY A 256 -49.56 18.20 1.42
CA GLY A 256 -50.52 17.61 2.37
C GLY A 256 -50.40 16.08 2.48
N THR A 257 -51.36 15.47 3.10
CA THR A 257 -51.42 14.01 3.34
C THR A 257 -52.68 13.39 2.70
N ASP A 258 -53.59 14.20 2.22
CA ASP A 258 -54.87 13.76 1.61
C ASP A 258 -54.90 14.08 0.11
N ALA A 259 -54.80 13.04 -0.69
CA ALA A 259 -54.83 13.17 -2.15
C ALA A 259 -56.20 13.65 -2.66
N SER A 260 -57.28 13.49 -1.92
CA SER A 260 -58.64 13.84 -2.35
C SER A 260 -58.83 15.34 -2.56
N VAL A 261 -58.12 16.17 -1.84
CA VAL A 261 -58.26 17.64 -1.85
C VAL A 261 -57.31 18.33 -2.81
N LEU A 262 -56.42 17.58 -3.47
CA LEU A 262 -55.44 18.14 -4.39
C LEU A 262 -56.04 18.47 -5.75
N PRO A 263 -55.57 19.51 -6.44
CA PRO A 263 -55.92 19.77 -7.86
C PRO A 263 -55.46 18.63 -8.77
N HIS A 264 -56.03 18.59 -9.98
CA HIS A 264 -55.51 17.68 -11.02
C HIS A 264 -54.03 17.96 -11.27
N GLY A 265 -53.19 16.92 -11.16
CA GLY A 265 -51.74 17.07 -11.28
C GLY A 265 -51.01 15.75 -11.06
N ILE A 266 -49.68 15.84 -11.12
CA ILE A 266 -48.78 14.71 -10.85
C ILE A 266 -48.08 14.94 -9.52
N TYR A 267 -48.12 13.94 -8.64
CA TYR A 267 -47.65 13.99 -7.29
C TYR A 267 -46.81 12.78 -6.91
N ILE A 268 -46.06 12.87 -5.80
CA ILE A 268 -45.27 11.80 -5.23
C ILE A 268 -45.79 11.51 -3.82
N GLN A 269 -46.07 10.26 -3.52
CA GLN A 269 -46.43 9.76 -2.19
C GLN A 269 -45.78 8.39 -2.00
N ASN A 270 -45.15 8.13 -0.86
CA ASN A 270 -44.47 6.86 -0.56
C ASN A 270 -43.46 6.48 -1.66
N ASN A 271 -42.69 7.45 -2.16
CA ASN A 271 -41.75 7.28 -3.29
C ASN A 271 -42.39 6.79 -4.60
N LYS A 272 -43.68 6.85 -4.72
CA LYS A 272 -44.42 6.48 -5.95
C LYS A 272 -45.07 7.71 -6.54
N LYS A 273 -44.98 7.82 -7.86
CA LYS A 273 -45.68 8.84 -8.64
C LYS A 273 -47.13 8.43 -8.87
N PHE A 274 -48.07 9.35 -8.66
CA PHE A 274 -49.48 9.16 -9.02
C PHE A 274 -50.04 10.40 -9.69
N VAL A 275 -51.16 10.24 -10.38
CA VAL A 275 -51.92 11.29 -11.05
C VAL A 275 -53.24 11.46 -10.30
N LYS A 276 -53.56 12.72 -9.98
CA LYS A 276 -54.83 13.09 -9.41
C LYS A 276 -55.74 13.62 -10.53
#